data_01d12f651b8026994cfbcaaeea8b80dc
#
_entry.id   01d12f651b8026994cfbcaaeea8b80dc
#
_cell.length_a   1.000
_cell.length_b   1.000
_cell.length_c   1.000
_cell.angle_alpha   90.00
_cell.angle_beta   90.00
_cell.angle_gamma   90.00
#
_symmetry.space_group_name_H-M   'P 1'
#
loop_
_entity.id
_entity.type
_entity.pdbx_description
1 polymer ?
#
loop_
_entity_poly.entity_id
_entity_poly.type
_entity_poly.pdbx_seq_one_letter_code
_entity_poly.pdbx_strand_id
1 'polypeptide(L)'
;DFSAFAEKDLLKILFAENIGIVFQAKSDAAVEAKLNANNIEFFKIGSVQETASLEFGAYKLDIPTYRDIWFETSYLLDQKQSKNGTAKARFENYKNQVLNYTFPAHFTGKKPEIDNSKPRPKAAIIREKGSNSEREMANAMYLAGFDVKDVHMTDLISGRETLEDIQFIGAVGGFSNSDVLGSAKGWAGAFLYNEKAKTALDNFFKREDTLSVGICNGCQLFMELEVINPEHEVHGKMHHNESQKHESIF
;
A
#
# COMPACT_ATOMS: atom_id res chain seq x y z
N ASP A 1 13.08 30.07 6.59
CA ASP A 1 14.28 30.89 6.32
C ASP A 1 15.17 30.12 5.32
N PHE A 2 15.44 30.75 4.19
CA PHE A 2 16.29 30.15 3.13
C PHE A 2 17.68 30.79 3.04
N SER A 3 18.07 31.57 4.05
CA SER A 3 19.35 32.27 4.03
C SER A 3 20.56 31.34 3.99
N ALA A 4 20.40 30.11 4.47
CA ALA A 4 21.46 29.10 4.45
C ALA A 4 21.76 28.54 3.04
N PHE A 5 20.86 28.72 2.07
CA PHE A 5 21.11 28.28 0.70
C PHE A 5 22.06 29.24 -0.04
N ALA A 6 22.93 28.68 -0.86
CA ALA A 6 23.81 29.46 -1.72
C ALA A 6 23.03 30.24 -2.79
N GLU A 7 21.97 29.64 -3.35
CA GLU A 7 21.05 30.31 -4.26
C GLU A 7 20.22 31.38 -3.52
N LYS A 8 20.00 32.52 -4.14
CA LYS A 8 19.24 33.63 -3.58
C LYS A 8 17.93 33.90 -4.33
N ASP A 9 17.77 33.33 -5.51
CA ASP A 9 16.52 33.40 -6.24
C ASP A 9 15.50 32.46 -5.62
N LEU A 10 14.45 33.03 -5.02
CA LEU A 10 13.41 32.28 -4.34
C LEU A 10 12.66 31.31 -5.26
N LEU A 11 12.44 31.68 -6.54
CA LEU A 11 11.79 30.79 -7.48
C LEU A 11 12.64 29.55 -7.76
N LYS A 12 13.95 29.72 -7.87
CA LYS A 12 14.86 28.58 -8.03
C LYS A 12 14.90 27.70 -6.79
N ILE A 13 14.92 28.29 -5.58
CA ILE A 13 14.92 27.51 -4.33
C ILE A 13 13.64 26.68 -4.22
N LEU A 14 12.47 27.27 -4.50
CA LEU A 14 11.17 26.62 -4.30
C LEU A 14 10.80 25.63 -5.41
N PHE A 15 11.29 25.84 -6.63
CA PHE A 15 10.86 25.06 -7.80
C PHE A 15 12.00 24.37 -8.56
N ALA A 16 13.16 24.21 -7.92
CA ALA A 16 14.31 23.55 -8.54
C ALA A 16 14.15 22.03 -8.74
N GLU A 17 13.14 21.42 -8.15
CA GLU A 17 12.86 19.96 -8.21
C GLU A 17 14.07 19.08 -7.80
N ASN A 18 14.98 19.63 -7.01
CA ASN A 18 16.08 18.87 -6.45
C ASN A 18 15.57 17.83 -5.44
N ILE A 19 16.17 16.66 -5.45
CA ILE A 19 15.84 15.60 -4.49
C ILE A 19 16.16 16.07 -3.08
N GLY A 20 15.16 16.08 -2.22
CA GLY A 20 15.29 16.48 -0.83
C GLY A 20 14.15 15.98 0.03
N ILE A 21 14.38 15.91 1.33
CA ILE A 21 13.36 15.55 2.32
C ILE A 21 13.23 16.71 3.30
N VAL A 22 12.01 17.24 3.43
CA VAL A 22 11.65 18.21 4.47
C VAL A 22 10.93 17.46 5.58
N PHE A 23 11.40 17.62 6.81
CA PHE A 23 10.80 16.96 7.96
C PHE A 23 10.83 17.85 9.21
N GLN A 24 9.97 17.53 10.14
CA GLN A 24 9.88 18.19 11.44
C GLN A 24 10.53 17.30 12.51
N ALA A 25 11.27 17.88 13.44
CA ALA A 25 11.92 17.18 14.52
C ALA A 25 11.40 17.65 15.88
N LYS A 26 11.34 16.73 16.87
CA LYS A 26 11.06 17.08 18.28
C LYS A 26 12.26 17.71 18.98
N SER A 27 13.47 17.39 18.54
CA SER A 27 14.73 17.91 19.07
C SER A 27 15.70 18.16 17.94
N ASP A 28 15.96 19.42 17.64
CA ASP A 28 16.90 19.84 16.60
C ASP A 28 18.30 19.27 16.87
N ALA A 29 18.83 19.44 18.08
CA ALA A 29 20.19 19.00 18.43
C ALA A 29 20.41 17.50 18.25
N ALA A 30 19.43 16.66 18.60
CA ALA A 30 19.54 15.22 18.43
C ALA A 30 19.55 14.81 16.96
N VAL A 31 18.75 15.47 16.12
CA VAL A 31 18.69 15.22 14.68
C VAL A 31 19.95 15.71 14.00
N GLU A 32 20.40 16.92 14.29
CA GLU A 32 21.63 17.50 13.75
C GLU A 32 22.86 16.62 14.07
N ALA A 33 22.98 16.16 15.34
CA ALA A 33 24.05 15.25 15.73
C ALA A 33 24.03 13.95 14.90
N LYS A 34 22.84 13.38 14.65
CA LYS A 34 22.69 12.15 13.87
C LYS A 34 22.98 12.35 12.38
N LEU A 35 22.57 13.45 11.80
CA LEU A 35 22.84 13.79 10.40
C LEU A 35 24.33 14.03 10.18
N ASN A 36 24.98 14.79 11.07
CA ASN A 36 26.44 15.03 11.05
C ASN A 36 27.23 13.74 11.20
N ALA A 37 26.83 12.84 12.12
CA ALA A 37 27.49 11.57 12.33
C ALA A 37 27.44 10.64 11.09
N ASN A 38 26.47 10.86 10.21
CA ASN A 38 26.32 10.11 8.95
C ASN A 38 26.75 10.90 7.71
N ASN A 39 27.39 12.07 7.87
CA ASN A 39 27.82 12.96 6.79
C ASN A 39 26.67 13.33 5.82
N ILE A 40 25.45 13.54 6.36
CA ILE A 40 24.29 13.96 5.59
C ILE A 40 24.21 15.48 5.65
N GLU A 41 24.25 16.12 4.48
CA GLU A 41 24.04 17.57 4.37
C GLU A 41 22.59 17.93 4.71
N PHE A 42 22.41 18.98 5.50
CA PHE A 42 21.07 19.44 5.88
C PHE A 42 21.06 20.96 6.12
N PHE A 43 19.87 21.52 6.04
CA PHE A 43 19.63 22.94 6.34
C PHE A 43 18.44 23.07 7.30
N LYS A 44 18.58 23.91 8.31
CA LYS A 44 17.46 24.32 9.15
C LYS A 44 16.70 25.43 8.44
N ILE A 45 15.54 25.13 7.91
CA ILE A 45 14.78 26.04 7.05
C ILE A 45 13.62 26.73 7.76
N GLY A 46 13.32 26.37 9.02
CA GLY A 46 12.24 27.03 9.75
C GLY A 46 11.90 26.38 11.07
N SER A 47 10.82 26.84 11.65
CA SER A 47 10.21 26.29 12.86
C SER A 47 8.72 26.06 12.62
N VAL A 48 8.16 25.06 13.32
CA VAL A 48 6.74 24.78 13.29
C VAL A 48 5.97 25.82 14.08
N GLN A 49 4.83 26.25 13.55
CA GLN A 49 3.91 27.17 14.21
C GLN A 49 2.51 26.54 14.32
N GLU A 50 1.69 27.06 15.21
CA GLU A 50 0.33 26.54 15.43
C GLU A 50 -0.66 27.01 14.36
N THR A 51 -0.36 28.12 13.68
CA THR A 51 -1.22 28.65 12.61
C THR A 51 -1.02 27.85 11.33
N ALA A 52 -2.12 27.57 10.63
CA ALA A 52 -2.08 26.88 9.33
C ALA A 52 -1.61 27.83 8.21
N SER A 53 -0.42 28.41 8.37
CA SER A 53 0.19 29.32 7.40
C SER A 53 1.65 28.95 7.15
N LEU A 54 2.12 29.22 5.94
CA LEU A 54 3.53 29.14 5.57
C LEU A 54 4.06 30.57 5.39
N GLU A 55 5.06 30.93 6.21
CA GLU A 55 5.62 32.28 6.22
C GLU A 55 7.09 32.24 5.82
N PHE A 56 7.49 33.01 4.81
CA PHE A 56 8.89 33.17 4.39
C PHE A 56 9.11 34.52 3.72
N GLY A 57 10.13 35.26 4.19
CA GLY A 57 10.36 36.62 3.74
C GLY A 57 9.14 37.53 4.01
N ALA A 58 8.64 38.17 2.99
CA ALA A 58 7.44 39.02 3.04
C ALA A 58 6.14 38.23 2.71
N TYR A 59 6.25 36.96 2.43
CA TYR A 59 5.11 36.16 2.02
C TYR A 59 4.47 35.43 3.20
N LYS A 60 3.14 35.47 3.22
CA LYS A 60 2.32 34.70 4.16
C LYS A 60 1.23 33.98 3.36
N LEU A 61 1.32 32.67 3.30
CA LEU A 61 0.41 31.81 2.54
C LEU A 61 -0.52 31.10 3.52
N ASP A 62 -1.83 31.31 3.39
CA ASP A 62 -2.86 30.56 4.12
C ASP A 62 -3.00 29.16 3.51
N ILE A 63 -2.55 28.13 4.22
CA ILE A 63 -2.50 26.75 3.72
C ILE A 63 -3.88 26.24 3.29
N PRO A 64 -4.99 26.42 4.06
CA PRO A 64 -6.32 26.00 3.64
C PRO A 64 -6.72 26.61 2.30
N THR A 65 -6.52 27.90 2.09
CA THR A 65 -6.87 28.60 0.85
C THR A 65 -6.10 28.04 -0.34
N TYR A 66 -4.78 27.93 -0.22
CA TYR A 66 -3.95 27.43 -1.33
C TYR A 66 -4.20 25.97 -1.62
N ARG A 67 -4.54 25.16 -0.60
CA ARG A 67 -4.96 23.78 -0.79
C ARG A 67 -6.27 23.70 -1.56
N ASP A 68 -7.26 24.52 -1.25
CA ASP A 68 -8.52 24.55 -1.97
C ASP A 68 -8.30 24.93 -3.45
N ILE A 69 -7.46 25.91 -3.73
CA ILE A 69 -7.06 26.29 -5.10
C ILE A 69 -6.38 25.10 -5.82
N TRP A 70 -5.46 24.41 -5.14
CA TRP A 70 -4.78 23.24 -5.70
C TRP A 70 -5.74 22.11 -6.07
N PHE A 71 -6.71 21.80 -5.23
CA PHE A 71 -7.65 20.71 -5.44
C PHE A 71 -8.86 21.07 -6.30
N GLU A 72 -9.12 22.36 -6.56
CA GLU A 72 -10.32 22.82 -7.26
C GLU A 72 -10.46 22.18 -8.65
N THR A 73 -9.41 22.16 -9.44
CA THR A 73 -9.46 21.56 -10.79
C THR A 73 -9.81 20.07 -10.73
N SER A 74 -9.20 19.32 -9.80
CA SER A 74 -9.52 17.91 -9.60
C SER A 74 -10.96 17.72 -9.11
N TYR A 75 -11.44 18.59 -8.24
CA TYR A 75 -12.82 18.58 -7.77
C TYR A 75 -13.83 18.81 -8.89
N LEU A 76 -13.59 19.79 -9.76
CA LEU A 76 -14.46 20.09 -10.91
C LEU A 76 -14.53 18.91 -11.89
N LEU A 77 -13.41 18.21 -12.10
CA LEU A 77 -13.38 16.99 -12.89
C LEU A 77 -14.12 15.84 -12.18
N ASP A 78 -13.88 15.69 -10.90
CA ASP A 78 -14.49 14.63 -10.08
C ASP A 78 -16.02 14.73 -10.01
N GLN A 79 -16.57 15.95 -9.97
CA GLN A 79 -18.02 16.20 -10.06
C GLN A 79 -18.66 15.60 -11.32
N LYS A 80 -17.90 15.48 -12.41
CA LYS A 80 -18.36 14.88 -13.68
C LYS A 80 -18.25 13.35 -13.69
N GLN A 81 -17.41 12.78 -12.83
CA GLN A 81 -17.09 11.35 -12.80
C GLN A 81 -17.75 10.62 -11.63
N SER A 82 -18.00 11.31 -10.52
CA SER A 82 -18.56 10.74 -9.30
C SER A 82 -20.08 11.04 -9.17
N LYS A 83 -20.78 10.17 -8.44
CA LYS A 83 -22.22 10.28 -8.21
C LYS A 83 -22.55 10.75 -6.79
N ASN A 84 -23.80 11.07 -6.55
CA ASN A 84 -24.39 11.28 -5.22
C ASN A 84 -23.70 12.35 -4.36
N GLY A 85 -23.06 13.36 -4.96
CA GLY A 85 -22.38 14.42 -4.24
C GLY A 85 -21.06 14.01 -3.57
N THR A 86 -20.57 12.80 -3.81
CA THR A 86 -19.34 12.28 -3.20
C THR A 86 -18.10 13.09 -3.55
N ALA A 87 -18.03 13.71 -4.73
CA ALA A 87 -16.95 14.62 -5.09
C ALA A 87 -16.87 15.82 -4.14
N LYS A 88 -18.03 16.42 -3.79
CA LYS A 88 -18.10 17.54 -2.85
C LYS A 88 -17.68 17.11 -1.44
N ALA A 89 -18.21 15.99 -0.98
CA ALA A 89 -17.87 15.45 0.34
C ALA A 89 -16.35 15.18 0.46
N ARG A 90 -15.74 14.62 -0.57
CA ARG A 90 -14.28 14.37 -0.64
C ARG A 90 -13.49 15.67 -0.58
N PHE A 91 -13.84 16.67 -1.40
CA PHE A 91 -13.18 17.97 -1.42
C PHE A 91 -13.24 18.68 -0.07
N GLU A 92 -14.40 18.67 0.59
CA GLU A 92 -14.59 19.27 1.91
C GLU A 92 -13.86 18.50 3.02
N ASN A 93 -13.81 17.18 2.93
CA ASN A 93 -13.22 16.32 3.97
C ASN A 93 -11.68 16.41 4.06
N TYR A 94 -10.99 16.90 3.06
CA TYR A 94 -9.55 17.14 3.16
C TYR A 94 -9.15 18.02 4.35
N LYS A 95 -10.03 18.91 4.77
CA LYS A 95 -9.80 19.83 5.89
C LYS A 95 -9.91 19.16 7.25
N ASN A 96 -10.59 18.01 7.31
CA ASN A 96 -11.02 17.35 8.54
C ASN A 96 -10.37 15.97 8.74
N GLN A 97 -9.41 15.61 7.92
CA GLN A 97 -8.74 14.31 8.06
C GLN A 97 -7.84 14.31 9.28
N VAL A 98 -8.26 13.58 10.29
CA VAL A 98 -7.44 13.30 11.48
C VAL A 98 -6.99 11.85 11.41
N LEU A 99 -5.70 11.65 11.22
CA LEU A 99 -5.10 10.31 11.26
C LEU A 99 -4.87 9.92 12.72
N ASN A 100 -5.73 9.06 13.24
CA ASN A 100 -5.60 8.49 14.57
C ASN A 100 -5.22 7.02 14.46
N TYR A 101 -4.01 6.69 14.91
CA TYR A 101 -3.52 5.31 14.94
C TYR A 101 -3.32 4.86 16.38
N THR A 102 -3.92 3.75 16.74
CA THR A 102 -3.65 3.06 17.99
C THR A 102 -2.83 1.81 17.68
N PHE A 103 -1.56 1.85 18.03
CA PHE A 103 -0.70 0.67 17.90
C PHE A 103 -0.88 -0.25 19.09
N PRO A 104 -0.83 -1.59 18.91
CA PRO A 104 -0.77 -2.53 20.00
C PRO A 104 0.39 -2.22 20.95
N ALA A 105 0.22 -2.42 22.25
CA ALA A 105 1.24 -2.07 23.25
C ALA A 105 2.61 -2.73 23.02
N HIS A 106 2.63 -3.90 22.37
CA HIS A 106 3.85 -4.64 22.03
C HIS A 106 4.46 -4.22 20.67
N PHE A 107 3.81 -3.31 19.92
CA PHE A 107 4.33 -2.88 18.61
C PHE A 107 5.55 -1.97 18.79
N THR A 108 6.70 -2.43 18.36
CA THR A 108 7.96 -1.70 18.48
C THR A 108 8.35 -0.92 17.26
N GLY A 109 7.68 -1.14 16.11
CA GLY A 109 8.06 -0.61 14.80
C GLY A 109 9.39 -1.16 14.27
N LYS A 110 9.97 -2.15 14.94
CA LYS A 110 11.22 -2.79 14.51
C LYS A 110 10.91 -4.09 13.76
N LYS A 111 11.81 -4.43 12.85
CA LYS A 111 11.80 -5.73 12.17
C LYS A 111 11.86 -6.85 13.22
N PRO A 112 11.05 -7.91 13.10
CA PRO A 112 11.14 -9.07 13.97
C PRO A 112 12.53 -9.71 13.92
N GLU A 113 13.02 -10.17 15.06
CA GLU A 113 14.19 -11.04 15.12
C GLU A 113 13.79 -12.45 14.70
N ILE A 114 14.53 -13.01 13.74
CA ILE A 114 14.27 -14.35 13.21
C ILE A 114 15.19 -15.34 13.89
N ASP A 115 14.60 -16.38 14.49
CA ASP A 115 15.34 -17.52 15.02
C ASP A 115 15.84 -18.41 13.87
N ASN A 116 17.06 -18.18 13.41
CA ASN A 116 17.68 -18.95 12.33
C ASN A 116 18.09 -20.37 12.77
N SER A 117 17.90 -20.76 14.04
CA SER A 117 18.15 -22.14 14.49
C SER A 117 17.01 -23.10 14.10
N LYS A 118 15.86 -22.58 13.70
CA LYS A 118 14.68 -23.35 13.28
C LYS A 118 14.49 -23.32 11.76
N PRO A 119 13.96 -24.40 11.18
CA PRO A 119 13.51 -24.36 9.79
C PRO A 119 12.47 -23.25 9.59
N ARG A 120 12.61 -22.50 8.49
CA ARG A 120 11.63 -21.48 8.14
C ARG A 120 10.37 -22.13 7.54
N PRO A 121 9.16 -21.70 7.93
CA PRO A 121 7.96 -22.13 7.22
C PRO A 121 8.03 -21.64 5.77
N LYS A 122 7.46 -22.43 4.85
CA LYS A 122 7.47 -22.08 3.42
C LYS A 122 6.27 -21.22 3.07
N ALA A 123 6.52 -20.16 2.31
CA ALA A 123 5.50 -19.31 1.72
C ALA A 123 5.56 -19.34 0.20
N ALA A 124 4.41 -19.30 -0.45
CA ALA A 124 4.30 -19.13 -1.89
C ALA A 124 3.69 -17.78 -2.23
N ILE A 125 4.34 -17.04 -3.13
CA ILE A 125 3.74 -15.88 -3.77
C ILE A 125 3.01 -16.37 -5.02
N ILE A 126 1.69 -16.33 -4.97
CA ILE A 126 0.85 -16.69 -6.13
C ILE A 126 0.70 -15.47 -7.02
N ARG A 127 1.03 -15.64 -8.29
CA ARG A 127 0.91 -14.56 -9.27
C ARG A 127 0.39 -15.06 -10.62
N GLU A 128 -0.17 -14.13 -11.37
CA GLU A 128 -0.70 -14.35 -12.71
C GLU A 128 -0.17 -13.26 -13.65
N LYS A 129 -0.29 -13.45 -14.94
CA LYS A 129 0.03 -12.45 -15.96
C LYS A 129 -0.70 -11.14 -15.65
N GLY A 130 0.06 -10.04 -15.52
CA GLY A 130 -0.45 -8.71 -15.19
C GLY A 130 -0.57 -8.43 -13.69
N SER A 131 -0.31 -9.38 -12.81
CA SER A 131 -0.13 -9.11 -11.39
C SER A 131 1.18 -8.35 -11.13
N ASN A 132 1.30 -7.73 -9.96
CA ASN A 132 2.43 -6.88 -9.59
C ASN A 132 2.73 -6.98 -8.08
N SER A 133 3.92 -6.53 -7.68
CA SER A 133 4.41 -6.50 -6.28
C SER A 133 4.81 -7.87 -5.72
N GLU A 134 5.13 -8.81 -6.58
CA GLU A 134 5.63 -10.14 -6.17
C GLU A 134 6.97 -10.04 -5.44
N ARG A 135 7.84 -9.12 -5.84
CA ARG A 135 9.17 -8.93 -5.21
C ARG A 135 9.07 -8.30 -3.83
N GLU A 136 8.22 -7.29 -3.70
CA GLU A 136 7.95 -6.60 -2.44
C GLU A 136 7.30 -7.55 -1.45
N MET A 137 6.33 -8.35 -1.89
CA MET A 137 5.68 -9.38 -1.08
C MET A 137 6.69 -10.45 -0.64
N ALA A 138 7.50 -10.96 -1.57
CA ALA A 138 8.53 -11.95 -1.28
C ALA A 138 9.54 -11.43 -0.25
N ASN A 139 10.00 -10.17 -0.41
CA ASN A 139 10.89 -9.54 0.54
C ASN A 139 10.23 -9.37 1.92
N ALA A 140 8.98 -8.92 1.98
CA ALA A 140 8.25 -8.77 3.23
C ALA A 140 8.12 -10.10 3.97
N MET A 141 7.75 -11.17 3.26
CA MET A 141 7.65 -12.52 3.83
C MET A 141 9.01 -13.07 4.28
N TYR A 142 10.06 -12.88 3.48
CA TYR A 142 11.43 -13.25 3.86
C TYR A 142 11.87 -12.53 5.14
N LEU A 143 11.59 -11.24 5.24
CA LEU A 143 11.86 -10.44 6.44
C LEU A 143 11.01 -10.86 7.65
N ALA A 144 9.84 -11.45 7.42
CA ALA A 144 8.99 -12.02 8.46
C ALA A 144 9.41 -13.45 8.87
N GLY A 145 10.39 -14.06 8.20
CA GLY A 145 10.96 -15.36 8.59
C GLY A 145 10.53 -16.54 7.73
N PHE A 146 9.88 -16.31 6.60
CA PHE A 146 9.53 -17.38 5.68
C PHE A 146 10.67 -17.74 4.72
N ASP A 147 10.66 -18.99 4.25
CA ASP A 147 11.33 -19.42 3.04
C ASP A 147 10.36 -19.25 1.86
N VAL A 148 10.68 -18.38 0.90
CA VAL A 148 9.70 -17.87 -0.05
C VAL A 148 9.90 -18.44 -1.45
N LYS A 149 8.83 -18.95 -2.04
CA LYS A 149 8.76 -19.50 -3.39
C LYS A 149 7.87 -18.63 -4.28
N ASP A 150 8.35 -18.29 -5.45
CA ASP A 150 7.56 -17.62 -6.50
C ASP A 150 6.79 -18.69 -7.29
N VAL A 151 5.46 -18.57 -7.33
CA VAL A 151 4.56 -19.53 -7.97
C VAL A 151 3.67 -18.80 -8.97
N HIS A 152 3.92 -19.03 -10.25
CA HIS A 152 3.05 -18.53 -11.30
C HIS A 152 1.90 -19.51 -11.55
N MET A 153 0.74 -19.02 -12.00
CA MET A 153 -0.42 -19.87 -12.31
C MET A 153 -0.11 -21.02 -13.27
N THR A 154 0.85 -20.85 -14.19
CA THR A 154 1.30 -21.94 -15.06
C THR A 154 1.93 -23.11 -14.31
N ASP A 155 2.49 -22.88 -13.11
CA ASP A 155 3.05 -23.95 -12.28
C ASP A 155 1.95 -24.81 -11.68
N LEU A 156 0.88 -24.15 -11.19
CA LEU A 156 -0.30 -24.82 -10.65
C LEU A 156 -1.09 -25.54 -11.76
N ILE A 157 -1.32 -24.88 -12.90
CA ILE A 157 -2.06 -25.43 -14.04
C ILE A 157 -1.36 -26.67 -14.61
N SER A 158 -0.02 -26.66 -14.69
CA SER A 158 0.73 -27.83 -15.16
C SER A 158 0.85 -28.94 -14.11
N GLY A 159 0.63 -28.63 -12.84
CA GLY A 159 0.86 -29.52 -11.70
C GLY A 159 2.34 -29.62 -11.29
N ARG A 160 3.17 -28.69 -11.74
CA ARG A 160 4.57 -28.58 -11.29
C ARG A 160 4.65 -28.08 -9.84
N GLU A 161 3.63 -27.36 -9.39
CA GLU A 161 3.43 -26.92 -8.02
C GLU A 161 2.08 -27.45 -7.51
N THR A 162 2.07 -27.97 -6.27
CA THR A 162 0.88 -28.57 -5.63
C THR A 162 0.53 -27.92 -4.29
N LEU A 163 1.35 -26.99 -3.80
CA LEU A 163 1.22 -26.28 -2.52
C LEU A 163 1.28 -27.19 -1.27
N GLU A 164 1.61 -28.48 -1.41
CA GLU A 164 1.60 -29.44 -0.30
C GLU A 164 2.58 -29.08 0.83
N ASP A 165 3.71 -28.50 0.47
CA ASP A 165 4.77 -28.10 1.41
C ASP A 165 4.72 -26.61 1.78
N ILE A 166 3.68 -25.90 1.39
CA ILE A 166 3.49 -24.48 1.63
C ILE A 166 2.57 -24.26 2.85
N GLN A 167 2.99 -23.42 3.80
CA GLN A 167 2.20 -23.03 4.98
C GLN A 167 1.55 -21.65 4.83
N PHE A 168 2.04 -20.82 3.90
CA PHE A 168 1.50 -19.49 3.72
C PHE A 168 1.41 -19.14 2.24
N ILE A 169 0.26 -18.70 1.77
CA ILE A 169 0.14 -18.14 0.41
C ILE A 169 -0.15 -16.64 0.44
N GLY A 170 0.54 -15.91 -0.43
CA GLY A 170 0.28 -14.52 -0.71
C GLY A 170 -0.18 -14.34 -2.16
N ALA A 171 -1.40 -13.87 -2.37
CA ALA A 171 -1.88 -13.45 -3.67
C ALA A 171 -1.62 -11.95 -3.83
N VAL A 172 -0.82 -11.58 -4.83
CA VAL A 172 -0.37 -10.20 -5.03
C VAL A 172 -1.40 -9.32 -5.72
N GLY A 173 -1.14 -8.03 -5.75
CA GLY A 173 -1.96 -7.03 -6.43
C GLY A 173 -1.71 -6.94 -7.94
N GLY A 174 -2.12 -5.84 -8.51
CA GLY A 174 -1.99 -5.54 -9.95
C GLY A 174 -3.30 -5.70 -10.70
N PHE A 175 -3.20 -6.05 -11.97
CA PHE A 175 -4.33 -6.22 -12.88
C PHE A 175 -4.18 -7.53 -13.64
N SER A 176 -4.46 -8.65 -12.96
CA SER A 176 -4.36 -9.98 -13.56
C SER A 176 -5.19 -10.10 -14.83
N ASN A 177 -4.60 -10.65 -15.89
CA ASN A 177 -5.22 -10.76 -17.21
C ASN A 177 -5.76 -9.43 -17.76
N SER A 178 -5.05 -8.31 -17.48
CA SER A 178 -5.44 -6.93 -17.80
C SER A 178 -6.81 -6.53 -17.21
N ASP A 179 -7.28 -7.27 -16.22
CA ASP A 179 -8.57 -7.10 -15.53
C ASP A 179 -9.80 -6.99 -16.46
N VAL A 180 -9.73 -7.63 -17.62
CA VAL A 180 -10.75 -7.52 -18.69
C VAL A 180 -12.14 -7.92 -18.20
N LEU A 181 -12.22 -8.94 -17.34
CA LEU A 181 -13.48 -9.40 -16.75
C LEU A 181 -13.83 -8.67 -15.44
N GLY A 182 -12.92 -7.85 -14.94
CA GLY A 182 -13.02 -7.16 -13.65
C GLY A 182 -12.76 -8.08 -12.43
N SER A 183 -12.33 -7.48 -11.33
CA SER A 183 -12.27 -8.11 -10.00
C SER A 183 -11.57 -9.46 -9.97
N ALA A 184 -10.45 -9.63 -10.67
CA ALA A 184 -9.66 -10.87 -10.75
C ALA A 184 -10.41 -12.12 -11.29
N LYS A 185 -11.56 -11.96 -11.95
CA LYS A 185 -12.35 -13.10 -12.45
C LYS A 185 -11.59 -13.99 -13.43
N GLY A 186 -10.73 -13.39 -14.26
CA GLY A 186 -9.87 -14.18 -15.17
C GLY A 186 -8.87 -15.05 -14.40
N TRP A 187 -8.31 -14.53 -13.33
CA TRP A 187 -7.41 -15.27 -12.44
C TRP A 187 -8.14 -16.35 -11.66
N ALA A 188 -9.31 -16.04 -11.09
CA ALA A 188 -10.17 -17.01 -10.43
C ALA A 188 -10.57 -18.15 -11.39
N GLY A 189 -10.89 -17.82 -12.64
CA GLY A 189 -11.20 -18.82 -13.68
C GLY A 189 -10.05 -19.79 -13.93
N ALA A 190 -8.79 -19.35 -13.84
CA ALA A 190 -7.63 -20.22 -13.97
C ALA A 190 -7.56 -21.29 -12.86
N PHE A 191 -8.02 -20.96 -11.65
CA PHE A 191 -8.20 -21.95 -10.58
C PHE A 191 -9.44 -22.82 -10.80
N LEU A 192 -10.61 -22.21 -11.00
CA LEU A 192 -11.91 -22.90 -10.98
C LEU A 192 -12.06 -23.90 -12.13
N TYR A 193 -11.49 -23.60 -13.29
CA TYR A 193 -11.63 -24.41 -14.51
C TYR A 193 -10.41 -25.27 -14.86
N ASN A 194 -9.41 -25.32 -13.97
CA ASN A 194 -8.29 -26.24 -14.10
C ASN A 194 -8.23 -27.17 -12.89
N GLU A 195 -8.39 -28.46 -13.14
CA GLU A 195 -8.47 -29.49 -12.09
C GLU A 195 -7.25 -29.50 -11.16
N LYS A 196 -6.04 -29.36 -11.71
CA LYS A 196 -4.79 -29.42 -10.94
C LYS A 196 -4.66 -28.20 -10.03
N ALA A 197 -4.86 -27.00 -10.58
CA ALA A 197 -4.80 -25.76 -9.83
C ALA A 197 -5.87 -25.70 -8.74
N LYS A 198 -7.10 -26.12 -9.07
CA LYS A 198 -8.20 -26.21 -8.11
C LYS A 198 -7.88 -27.20 -6.97
N THR A 199 -7.42 -28.40 -7.31
CA THR A 199 -7.07 -29.43 -6.32
C THR A 199 -5.94 -28.95 -5.39
N ALA A 200 -4.91 -28.30 -5.92
CA ALA A 200 -3.81 -27.74 -5.12
C ALA A 200 -4.34 -26.70 -4.11
N LEU A 201 -5.21 -25.81 -4.57
CA LEU A 201 -5.80 -24.77 -3.71
C LEU A 201 -6.75 -25.37 -2.67
N ASP A 202 -7.65 -26.26 -3.07
CA ASP A 202 -8.59 -26.93 -2.17
C ASP A 202 -7.86 -27.71 -1.07
N ASN A 203 -6.78 -28.41 -1.41
CA ASN A 203 -5.96 -29.14 -0.45
C ASN A 203 -5.21 -28.19 0.50
N PHE A 204 -4.73 -27.05 0.01
CA PHE A 204 -4.11 -26.05 0.83
C PHE A 204 -5.08 -25.52 1.90
N PHE A 205 -6.29 -25.12 1.51
CA PHE A 205 -7.28 -24.56 2.44
C PHE A 205 -7.93 -25.59 3.39
N LYS A 206 -7.84 -26.88 3.11
CA LYS A 206 -8.29 -27.96 4.02
C LYS A 206 -7.34 -28.21 5.19
N ARG A 207 -6.11 -27.74 5.10
CA ARG A 207 -5.10 -27.94 6.13
C ARG A 207 -5.24 -26.90 7.26
N GLU A 208 -5.03 -27.32 8.49
CA GLU A 208 -5.09 -26.46 9.68
C GLU A 208 -3.81 -25.65 9.91
N ASP A 209 -2.71 -26.03 9.27
CA ASP A 209 -1.39 -25.38 9.42
C ASP A 209 -1.11 -24.32 8.35
N THR A 210 -2.13 -23.81 7.69
CA THR A 210 -2.00 -22.86 6.57
C THR A 210 -2.65 -21.52 6.87
N LEU A 211 -2.06 -20.46 6.31
CA LEU A 211 -2.60 -19.10 6.30
C LEU A 211 -2.51 -18.49 4.91
N SER A 212 -3.34 -17.50 4.64
CA SER A 212 -3.33 -16.80 3.36
C SER A 212 -3.53 -15.30 3.52
N VAL A 213 -2.97 -14.53 2.57
CA VAL A 213 -3.23 -13.11 2.43
C VAL A 213 -3.43 -12.75 0.97
N GLY A 214 -4.47 -12.00 0.68
CA GLY A 214 -4.72 -11.41 -0.63
C GLY A 214 -4.65 -9.89 -0.55
N ILE A 215 -3.88 -9.26 -1.42
CA ILE A 215 -3.72 -7.80 -1.45
C ILE A 215 -4.25 -7.26 -2.76
N CYS A 216 -5.15 -6.25 -2.71
CA CYS A 216 -5.72 -5.59 -3.88
C CYS A 216 -6.37 -6.61 -4.84
N ASN A 217 -5.78 -6.86 -6.00
CA ASN A 217 -6.27 -7.87 -6.96
C ASN A 217 -6.25 -9.29 -6.38
N GLY A 218 -5.30 -9.61 -5.49
CA GLY A 218 -5.28 -10.86 -4.74
C GLY A 218 -6.42 -10.99 -3.72
N CYS A 219 -6.86 -9.88 -3.11
CA CYS A 219 -8.07 -9.88 -2.28
C CYS A 219 -9.32 -10.14 -3.13
N GLN A 220 -9.41 -9.52 -4.30
CA GLN A 220 -10.48 -9.79 -5.26
C GLN A 220 -10.50 -11.25 -5.70
N LEU A 221 -9.31 -11.83 -5.94
CA LEU A 221 -9.18 -13.27 -6.25
C LEU A 221 -9.79 -14.14 -5.15
N PHE A 222 -9.46 -13.89 -3.89
CA PHE A 222 -9.96 -14.69 -2.79
C PHE A 222 -11.48 -14.54 -2.57
N MET A 223 -12.02 -13.35 -2.87
CA MET A 223 -13.48 -13.16 -2.90
C MET A 223 -14.15 -13.96 -4.03
N GLU A 224 -13.61 -13.93 -5.24
CA GLU A 224 -14.15 -14.68 -6.38
C GLU A 224 -14.00 -16.22 -6.22
N LEU A 225 -13.03 -16.66 -5.42
CA LEU A 225 -12.82 -18.07 -5.08
C LEU A 225 -13.62 -18.52 -3.85
N GLU A 226 -14.30 -17.59 -3.16
CA GLU A 226 -15.11 -17.84 -1.96
C GLU A 226 -14.32 -18.44 -0.78
N VAL A 227 -13.00 -18.20 -0.72
CA VAL A 227 -12.12 -18.78 0.30
C VAL A 227 -11.94 -17.94 1.56
N ILE A 228 -12.54 -16.73 1.62
CA ILE A 228 -12.43 -15.84 2.79
C ILE A 228 -13.33 -16.32 3.93
N ASN A 229 -14.55 -16.72 3.62
CA ASN A 229 -15.54 -17.25 4.58
C ASN A 229 -16.20 -18.51 4.01
N PRO A 230 -15.44 -19.60 3.85
CA PRO A 230 -15.92 -20.80 3.12
C PRO A 230 -17.11 -21.50 3.79
N GLU A 231 -17.30 -21.31 5.11
CA GLU A 231 -18.40 -21.89 5.89
C GLU A 231 -19.72 -21.11 5.82
N HIS A 232 -19.73 -19.92 5.20
CA HIS A 232 -20.96 -19.14 5.08
C HIS A 232 -21.78 -19.55 3.85
N GLU A 233 -23.11 -19.61 4.00
CA GLU A 233 -24.02 -19.92 2.89
C GLU A 233 -24.07 -18.79 1.84
N VAL A 234 -23.81 -17.54 2.27
CA VAL A 234 -23.78 -16.37 1.40
C VAL A 234 -22.40 -15.77 1.40
N HIS A 235 -21.75 -15.79 0.25
CA HIS A 235 -20.42 -15.23 0.08
C HIS A 235 -20.47 -13.75 -0.32
N GLY A 236 -19.47 -13.01 0.14
CA GLY A 236 -19.27 -11.61 -0.26
C GLY A 236 -18.97 -11.51 -1.77
N LYS A 237 -19.29 -10.36 -2.34
CA LYS A 237 -19.01 -10.05 -3.75
C LYS A 237 -18.34 -8.70 -3.89
N MET A 238 -17.50 -8.56 -4.92
CA MET A 238 -16.91 -7.28 -5.27
C MET A 238 -17.94 -6.39 -5.97
N HIS A 239 -18.06 -5.15 -5.49
CA HIS A 239 -18.91 -4.13 -6.08
C HIS A 239 -18.13 -2.83 -6.31
N HIS A 240 -18.60 -2.00 -7.23
CA HIS A 240 -18.07 -0.65 -7.37
C HIS A 240 -18.39 0.17 -6.12
N ASN A 241 -17.44 1.01 -5.70
CA ASN A 241 -17.70 2.01 -4.69
C ASN A 241 -18.81 2.97 -5.15
N GLU A 242 -19.54 3.54 -4.19
CA GLU A 242 -20.58 4.53 -4.48
C GLU A 242 -20.01 5.73 -5.25
N SER A 243 -18.83 6.18 -4.90
CA SER A 243 -18.09 7.26 -5.57
C SER A 243 -17.52 6.88 -6.92
N GLN A 244 -17.39 5.57 -7.22
CA GLN A 244 -16.70 5.01 -8.39
C GLN A 244 -15.20 5.37 -8.46
N LYS A 245 -14.60 5.66 -7.34
CA LYS A 245 -13.17 5.98 -7.17
C LYS A 245 -12.50 4.99 -6.22
N HIS A 246 -11.17 4.90 -6.31
CA HIS A 246 -10.37 4.28 -5.27
C HIS A 246 -10.38 5.18 -4.03
N GLU A 247 -10.91 4.68 -2.96
CA GLU A 247 -11.02 5.40 -1.69
C GLU A 247 -10.63 4.48 -0.55
N SER A 248 -9.92 5.05 0.43
CA SER A 248 -9.72 4.43 1.73
C SER A 248 -10.83 4.91 2.65
N ILE A 249 -11.53 3.97 3.28
CA ILE A 249 -12.52 4.24 4.33
C ILE A 249 -11.92 3.69 5.62
N PHE A 250 -11.56 4.58 6.53
CA PHE A 250 -11.04 4.25 7.84
C PHE A 250 -11.89 4.90 8.93
#